data_fa9b7d9c2c82ec584ce40a86ae58203c
#
_entry.id   fa9b7d9c2c82ec584ce40a86ae58203c
#
_cell.length_a   1.000
_cell.length_b   1.000
_cell.length_c   1.000
_cell.angle_alpha   90.00
_cell.angle_beta   90.00
_cell.angle_gamma   90.00
#
_symmetry.space_group_name_H-M   'P 1'
#
loop_
_entity.id
_entity.type
_entity.pdbx_description
1 polymer ?
#
loop_
_entity_poly.entity_id
_entity_poly.type
_entity_poly.pdbx_seq_one_letter_code
_entity_poly.pdbx_strand_id
1 'polypeptide(L)'
;LEASGKELIITATDLDMIFVHRIQSVEIEKEGKTTTNSLIMYDIVRKFSSGKKINVESLSENKMQLESEKSKFKLNCIDPQEFPLMEEGFEAEEISLDSQSFLKLLNKCKFSISNDETRHYLSGIFLHFTSGDDKNFLTAVSTDSHRMSISKMRLEKPINFEPIILPKKTIFQLCSILENNQAR
;
A
#
# COMPACT_ATOMS: atom_id res chain seq x y z
N LEU A 1 -7.20 12.70 3.16
CA LEU A 1 -6.24 13.77 2.97
C LEU A 1 -6.09 14.53 4.27
N GLU A 2 -4.88 14.73 4.75
CA GLU A 2 -4.57 15.50 5.94
C GLU A 2 -3.42 16.47 5.62
N ALA A 3 -3.65 17.74 5.84
CA ALA A 3 -2.67 18.81 5.67
C ALA A 3 -2.19 19.28 7.05
N SER A 4 -0.91 19.16 7.35
CA SER A 4 -0.31 19.58 8.62
C SER A 4 1.13 20.04 8.44
N GLY A 5 1.51 21.17 9.00
CA GLY A 5 2.85 21.75 8.91
C GLY A 5 3.25 22.07 7.46
N LYS A 6 4.09 21.23 6.86
CA LYS A 6 4.54 21.29 5.45
C LYS A 6 4.32 19.97 4.72
N GLU A 7 3.47 19.13 5.25
CA GLU A 7 3.24 17.77 4.78
C GLU A 7 1.77 17.56 4.43
N LEU A 8 1.52 16.95 3.28
CA LEU A 8 0.22 16.42 2.90
C LEU A 8 0.24 14.90 3.02
N ILE A 9 -0.55 14.36 3.91
CA ILE A 9 -0.70 12.91 4.10
C ILE A 9 -1.92 12.46 3.32
N ILE A 10 -1.71 11.50 2.43
CA ILE A 10 -2.78 10.86 1.67
C ILE A 10 -2.93 9.43 2.19
N THR A 11 -4.07 9.15 2.81
CA THR A 11 -4.42 7.80 3.25
C THR A 11 -5.56 7.28 2.37
N ALA A 12 -5.40 6.08 1.84
CA ALA A 12 -6.40 5.40 1.03
C ALA A 12 -6.61 3.97 1.54
N THR A 13 -7.85 3.51 1.53
CA THR A 13 -8.20 2.15 1.94
C THR A 13 -9.30 1.57 1.07
N ASP A 14 -9.28 0.26 0.96
CA ASP A 14 -10.36 -0.56 0.40
C ASP A 14 -10.91 -1.56 1.45
N LEU A 15 -10.66 -1.28 2.74
CA LEU A 15 -10.98 -2.06 3.93
C LEU A 15 -10.08 -3.27 4.19
N ASP A 16 -9.43 -3.83 3.16
CA ASP A 16 -8.46 -4.92 3.30
C ASP A 16 -7.03 -4.40 3.47
N MET A 17 -6.74 -3.24 2.89
CA MET A 17 -5.41 -2.63 2.87
C MET A 17 -5.52 -1.13 3.10
N ILE A 18 -4.50 -0.57 3.74
CA ILE A 18 -4.34 0.87 3.89
C ILE A 18 -3.02 1.29 3.25
N PHE A 19 -3.09 2.31 2.40
CA PHE A 19 -1.93 2.98 1.82
C PHE A 19 -1.79 4.36 2.44
N VAL A 20 -0.60 4.67 2.92
CA VAL A 20 -0.26 6.00 3.44
C VAL A 20 0.90 6.55 2.62
N HIS A 21 0.70 7.72 2.03
CA HIS A 21 1.74 8.44 1.31
C HIS A 21 1.90 9.86 1.87
N ARG A 22 3.14 10.26 2.12
CA ARG A 22 3.51 11.56 2.68
C ARG A 22 4.20 12.40 1.62
N ILE A 23 3.60 13.55 1.28
CA ILE A 23 4.17 14.50 0.33
C ILE A 23 4.75 15.65 1.13
N GLN A 24 6.05 15.82 1.05
CA GLN A 24 6.82 16.87 1.74
C GLN A 24 6.83 18.17 0.96
N SER A 25 7.11 19.27 1.66
CA SER A 25 7.28 20.60 1.06
C SER A 25 6.05 21.13 0.34
N VAL A 26 4.85 20.82 0.85
CA VAL A 26 3.58 21.36 0.37
C VAL A 26 3.35 22.73 1.02
N GLU A 27 2.86 23.69 0.24
CA GLU A 27 2.39 24.98 0.76
C GLU A 27 1.01 24.76 1.40
N ILE A 28 0.91 24.91 2.72
CA ILE A 28 -0.33 24.75 3.48
C ILE A 28 -0.73 26.11 4.02
N GLU A 29 -1.83 26.67 3.54
CA GLU A 29 -2.41 27.91 4.05
C GLU A 29 -3.24 27.66 5.31
N LYS A 30 -3.94 26.52 5.36
CA LYS A 30 -4.77 26.11 6.51
C LYS A 30 -4.68 24.60 6.68
N GLU A 31 -4.35 24.19 7.89
CA GLU A 31 -4.35 22.79 8.28
C GLU A 31 -5.76 22.22 8.37
N GLY A 32 -5.90 20.92 8.11
CA GLY A 32 -7.18 20.24 8.20
C GLY A 32 -7.20 18.87 7.55
N LYS A 33 -8.32 18.20 7.70
CA LYS A 33 -8.57 16.86 7.18
C LYS A 33 -9.83 16.87 6.32
N THR A 34 -9.81 16.09 5.24
CA THR A 34 -10.99 15.84 4.39
C THR A 34 -10.91 14.48 3.76
N THR A 35 -12.03 13.92 3.35
CA THR A 35 -12.10 12.65 2.64
C THR A 35 -12.83 12.81 1.32
N THR A 36 -12.52 11.98 0.35
CA THR A 36 -13.25 11.96 -0.92
C THR A 36 -13.09 10.59 -1.59
N ASN A 37 -13.89 10.34 -2.62
CA ASN A 37 -13.76 9.13 -3.42
C ASN A 37 -12.42 9.11 -4.17
N SER A 38 -11.60 8.08 -3.90
CA SER A 38 -10.24 7.96 -4.44
C SER A 38 -10.21 7.82 -5.96
N LEU A 39 -11.16 7.09 -6.56
CA LEU A 39 -11.23 6.88 -8.00
C LEU A 39 -11.55 8.18 -8.75
N ILE A 40 -12.53 8.93 -8.26
CA ILE A 40 -12.91 10.22 -8.86
C ILE A 40 -11.75 11.22 -8.74
N MET A 41 -11.12 11.28 -7.57
CA MET A 41 -9.96 12.16 -7.37
C MET A 41 -8.80 11.78 -8.30
N TYR A 42 -8.49 10.50 -8.42
CA TYR A 42 -7.46 9.99 -9.33
C TYR A 42 -7.76 10.35 -10.78
N ASP A 43 -9.01 10.14 -11.23
CA ASP A 43 -9.42 10.44 -12.60
C ASP A 43 -9.35 11.92 -12.95
N ILE A 44 -9.53 12.80 -11.98
CA ILE A 44 -9.38 14.25 -12.15
C ILE A 44 -7.88 14.61 -12.18
N VAL A 45 -7.13 14.18 -11.15
CA VAL A 45 -5.73 14.58 -10.98
C VAL A 45 -4.86 14.13 -12.17
N ARG A 46 -5.07 12.92 -12.68
CA ARG A 46 -4.33 12.40 -13.85
C ARG A 46 -4.58 13.17 -15.17
N LYS A 47 -5.63 13.99 -15.22
CA LYS A 47 -5.96 14.84 -16.40
C LYS A 47 -5.35 16.23 -16.31
N PHE A 48 -4.84 16.62 -15.15
CA PHE A 48 -4.10 17.87 -15.04
C PHE A 48 -2.76 17.80 -15.75
N SER A 49 -2.30 18.94 -16.26
CA SER A 49 -1.01 19.02 -16.94
C SER A 49 0.13 18.69 -15.96
N SER A 50 1.08 17.88 -16.41
CA SER A 50 2.25 17.52 -15.59
C SER A 50 3.06 18.76 -15.20
N GLY A 51 3.55 18.79 -13.96
CA GLY A 51 4.37 19.89 -13.43
C GLY A 51 3.58 21.15 -13.04
N LYS A 52 2.25 21.12 -13.09
CA LYS A 52 1.41 22.25 -12.66
C LYS A 52 1.01 22.12 -11.19
N LYS A 53 0.83 23.26 -10.55
CA LYS A 53 0.35 23.35 -9.17
C LYS A 53 -1.13 22.93 -9.13
N ILE A 54 -1.48 22.16 -8.12
CA ILE A 54 -2.85 21.76 -7.80
C ILE A 54 -3.19 22.39 -6.46
N ASN A 55 -4.22 23.22 -6.44
CA ASN A 55 -4.79 23.75 -5.22
C ASN A 55 -5.91 22.85 -4.73
N VAL A 56 -5.88 22.53 -3.45
CA VAL A 56 -6.88 21.70 -2.76
C VAL A 56 -7.50 22.57 -1.66
N GLU A 57 -8.80 22.77 -1.71
CA GLU A 57 -9.53 23.62 -0.77
C GLU A 57 -10.75 22.87 -0.22
N SER A 58 -10.92 22.85 1.09
CA SER A 58 -12.17 22.40 1.72
C SER A 58 -13.16 23.56 1.71
N LEU A 59 -14.25 23.42 0.96
CA LEU A 59 -15.30 24.46 0.86
C LEU A 59 -16.31 24.37 2.01
N SER A 60 -16.56 23.15 2.49
CA SER A 60 -17.45 22.83 3.62
C SER A 60 -17.11 21.42 4.13
N GLU A 61 -17.78 20.98 5.20
CA GLU A 61 -17.60 19.62 5.75
C GLU A 61 -17.77 18.53 4.68
N ASN A 62 -18.67 18.72 3.72
CA ASN A 62 -19.03 17.71 2.72
C ASN A 62 -18.55 18.04 1.29
N LYS A 63 -17.73 19.06 1.09
CA LYS A 63 -17.28 19.46 -0.25
C LYS A 63 -15.85 19.97 -0.24
N MET A 64 -15.06 19.49 -1.18
CA MET A 64 -13.73 19.98 -1.50
C MET A 64 -13.65 20.42 -2.96
N GLN A 65 -12.68 21.27 -3.25
CA GLN A 65 -12.37 21.76 -4.58
C GLN A 65 -10.94 21.41 -4.95
N LEU A 66 -10.78 20.90 -6.16
CA LEU A 66 -9.49 20.76 -6.80
C LEU A 66 -9.41 21.77 -7.94
N GLU A 67 -8.35 22.55 -7.97
CA GLU A 67 -8.14 23.56 -9.01
C GLU A 67 -6.71 23.49 -9.56
N SER A 68 -6.58 23.50 -10.87
CA SER A 68 -5.30 23.61 -11.57
C SER A 68 -5.50 24.39 -12.86
N GLU A 69 -4.70 25.43 -13.08
CA GLU A 69 -4.80 26.35 -14.23
C GLU A 69 -6.23 26.92 -14.37
N LYS A 70 -6.93 26.55 -15.45
CA LYS A 70 -8.31 26.97 -15.73
C LYS A 70 -9.37 25.93 -15.35
N SER A 71 -8.93 24.79 -14.82
CA SER A 71 -9.81 23.66 -14.48
C SER A 71 -10.13 23.67 -13.00
N LYS A 72 -11.42 23.56 -12.69
CA LYS A 72 -11.94 23.59 -11.31
C LYS A 72 -12.99 22.49 -11.14
N PHE A 73 -12.79 21.62 -10.17
CA PHE A 73 -13.66 20.50 -9.87
C PHE A 73 -14.10 20.54 -8.40
N LYS A 74 -15.36 20.25 -8.17
CA LYS A 74 -15.92 20.09 -6.83
C LYS A 74 -16.24 18.63 -6.59
N LEU A 75 -15.75 18.09 -5.47
CA LEU A 75 -15.96 16.72 -5.05
C LEU A 75 -16.76 16.68 -3.76
N ASN A 76 -17.59 15.66 -3.63
CA ASN A 76 -18.25 15.37 -2.37
C ASN A 76 -17.26 14.70 -1.41
N CYS A 77 -17.38 15.08 -0.14
CA CYS A 77 -16.58 14.56 0.96
C CYS A 77 -17.48 13.83 1.95
N ILE A 78 -16.88 12.94 2.71
CA ILE A 78 -17.46 12.27 3.87
C ILE A 78 -16.72 12.81 5.10
N ASP A 79 -17.36 12.81 6.25
CA ASP A 79 -16.71 13.24 7.49
C ASP A 79 -15.44 12.41 7.71
N PRO A 80 -14.29 13.05 7.94
CA PRO A 80 -13.03 12.35 8.23
C PRO A 80 -13.12 11.38 9.42
N GLN A 81 -14.04 11.59 10.35
CA GLN A 81 -14.26 10.69 11.48
C GLN A 81 -14.89 9.35 11.08
N GLU A 82 -15.58 9.30 9.94
CA GLU A 82 -16.14 8.06 9.38
C GLU A 82 -15.12 7.26 8.56
N PHE A 83 -13.91 7.82 8.36
CA PHE A 83 -12.86 7.11 7.62
C PHE A 83 -12.33 5.94 8.47
N PRO A 84 -12.35 4.70 7.94
CA PRO A 84 -11.90 3.52 8.68
C PRO A 84 -10.39 3.59 8.88
N LEU A 85 -9.98 3.93 10.10
CA LEU A 85 -8.58 3.83 10.53
C LEU A 85 -8.35 2.42 11.07
N MET A 86 -7.18 1.86 10.78
CA MET A 86 -6.71 0.71 11.55
C MET A 86 -6.39 1.18 12.97
N GLU A 87 -6.72 0.37 13.96
CA GLU A 87 -6.31 0.63 15.34
C GLU A 87 -4.79 0.78 15.40
N GLU A 88 -4.32 1.93 15.84
CA GLU A 88 -2.92 2.15 16.18
C GLU A 88 -2.64 1.34 17.45
N GLY A 89 -1.75 0.38 17.42
CA GLY A 89 -1.41 -0.37 18.63
C GLY A 89 -0.72 -1.70 18.42
N PHE A 90 -0.37 -2.05 17.20
CA PHE A 90 0.51 -3.19 16.97
C PHE A 90 1.96 -2.74 17.18
N GLU A 91 2.62 -3.29 18.19
CA GLU A 91 4.07 -3.29 18.25
C GLU A 91 4.56 -4.11 17.06
N ALA A 92 4.86 -3.42 15.97
CA ALA A 92 5.36 -4.05 14.76
C ALA A 92 6.89 -4.06 14.79
N GLU A 93 7.48 -5.22 14.63
CA GLU A 93 8.91 -5.30 14.33
C GLU A 93 9.16 -4.84 12.88
N GLU A 94 10.07 -3.88 12.70
CA GLU A 94 10.46 -3.42 11.37
C GLU A 94 11.53 -4.34 10.79
N ILE A 95 11.27 -4.82 9.57
CA ILE A 95 12.20 -5.65 8.81
C ILE A 95 12.59 -4.92 7.53
N SER A 96 13.90 -4.64 7.37
CA SER A 96 14.44 -4.09 6.12
C SER A 96 14.81 -5.23 5.17
N LEU A 97 14.26 -5.20 3.96
CA LEU A 97 14.50 -6.19 2.92
C LEU A 97 14.96 -5.51 1.62
N ASP A 98 15.85 -6.18 0.88
CA ASP A 98 16.17 -5.77 -0.48
C ASP A 98 14.94 -5.92 -1.39
N SER A 99 14.49 -4.81 -1.98
CA SER A 99 13.25 -4.73 -2.75
C SER A 99 13.24 -5.67 -3.97
N GLN A 100 14.39 -5.81 -4.66
CA GLN A 100 14.50 -6.68 -5.83
C GLN A 100 14.44 -8.16 -5.46
N SER A 101 15.14 -8.53 -4.39
CA SER A 101 15.14 -9.91 -3.88
C SER A 101 13.77 -10.30 -3.35
N PHE A 102 13.09 -9.38 -2.66
CA PHE A 102 11.74 -9.61 -2.17
C PHE A 102 10.73 -9.72 -3.32
N LEU A 103 10.80 -8.86 -4.32
CA LEU A 103 9.98 -8.96 -5.53
C LEU A 103 10.19 -10.31 -6.25
N LYS A 104 11.44 -10.77 -6.40
CA LYS A 104 11.75 -12.08 -6.98
C LYS A 104 11.16 -13.22 -6.16
N LEU A 105 11.22 -13.13 -4.82
CA LEU A 105 10.65 -14.10 -3.90
C LEU A 105 9.13 -14.25 -4.14
N LEU A 106 8.40 -13.13 -4.14
CA LEU A 106 6.96 -13.10 -4.37
C LEU A 106 6.59 -13.60 -5.78
N ASN A 107 7.28 -13.12 -6.81
CA ASN A 107 7.01 -13.49 -8.21
C ASN A 107 7.18 -14.99 -8.48
N LYS A 108 8.10 -15.68 -7.77
CA LYS A 108 8.28 -17.14 -7.87
C LYS A 108 7.15 -17.94 -7.22
N CYS A 109 6.39 -17.34 -6.34
CA CYS A 109 5.32 -18.03 -5.62
C CYS A 109 3.91 -17.62 -6.08
N LYS A 110 3.72 -16.39 -6.57
CA LYS A 110 2.38 -15.85 -6.86
C LYS A 110 1.53 -16.67 -7.83
N PHE A 111 2.14 -17.45 -8.74
CA PHE A 111 1.40 -18.26 -9.73
C PHE A 111 0.78 -19.54 -9.16
N SER A 112 1.19 -19.98 -7.98
CA SER A 112 0.63 -21.15 -7.28
C SER A 112 -0.36 -20.79 -6.19
N ILE A 113 -0.77 -19.53 -6.08
CA ILE A 113 -1.81 -19.10 -5.15
C ILE A 113 -3.16 -19.62 -5.63
N SER A 114 -3.96 -20.17 -4.71
CA SER A 114 -5.30 -20.62 -5.01
C SER A 114 -6.24 -19.47 -5.41
N ASN A 115 -7.15 -19.76 -6.34
CA ASN A 115 -8.28 -18.88 -6.67
C ASN A 115 -9.55 -19.24 -5.90
N ASP A 116 -9.50 -20.27 -5.08
CA ASP A 116 -10.64 -20.72 -4.29
C ASP A 116 -10.74 -19.88 -3.01
N GLU A 117 -11.66 -18.93 -3.01
CA GLU A 117 -11.89 -18.01 -1.89
C GLU A 117 -12.45 -18.70 -0.64
N THR A 118 -12.94 -19.92 -0.76
CA THR A 118 -13.44 -20.69 0.40
C THR A 118 -12.28 -21.25 1.25
N ARG A 119 -11.11 -21.39 0.67
CA ARG A 119 -9.89 -21.88 1.32
C ARG A 119 -8.91 -20.72 1.55
N HIS A 120 -9.24 -19.83 2.48
CA HIS A 120 -8.47 -18.61 2.76
C HIS A 120 -6.98 -18.87 3.03
N TYR A 121 -6.64 -20.01 3.67
CA TYR A 121 -5.25 -20.41 3.95
C TYR A 121 -4.43 -20.76 2.70
N LEU A 122 -5.07 -20.96 1.54
CA LEU A 122 -4.40 -21.17 0.24
C LEU A 122 -4.44 -19.91 -0.64
N SER A 123 -5.21 -18.89 -0.26
CA SER A 123 -5.42 -17.67 -1.05
C SER A 123 -4.34 -16.61 -0.81
N GLY A 124 -3.10 -17.05 -0.58
CA GLY A 124 -1.98 -16.16 -0.32
C GLY A 124 -0.63 -16.84 -0.41
N ILE A 125 0.41 -16.12 -0.01
CA ILE A 125 1.76 -16.63 0.17
C ILE A 125 2.05 -16.71 1.66
N PHE A 126 2.37 -17.91 2.14
CA PHE A 126 2.86 -18.15 3.48
C PHE A 126 4.33 -17.72 3.57
N LEU A 127 4.63 -16.77 4.45
CA LEU A 127 5.97 -16.29 4.74
C LEU A 127 6.38 -16.75 6.12
N HIS A 128 7.58 -17.31 6.19
CA HIS A 128 8.18 -17.71 7.47
C HIS A 128 9.70 -17.60 7.43
N PHE A 129 10.29 -17.45 8.59
CA PHE A 129 11.73 -17.49 8.76
C PHE A 129 12.21 -18.93 8.89
N THR A 130 13.33 -19.24 8.23
CA THR A 130 14.04 -20.51 8.40
C THR A 130 15.52 -20.29 8.62
N SER A 131 16.09 -21.00 9.56
CA SER A 131 17.52 -21.01 9.85
C SER A 131 18.08 -22.42 9.68
N GLY A 132 19.27 -22.55 9.10
CA GLY A 132 19.97 -23.82 8.93
C GLY A 132 21.34 -23.61 8.30
N ASP A 133 22.33 -24.42 8.70
CA ASP A 133 23.72 -24.37 8.21
C ASP A 133 24.33 -22.94 8.25
N ASP A 134 24.18 -22.23 9.37
CA ASP A 134 24.62 -20.84 9.57
C ASP A 134 24.04 -19.84 8.55
N LYS A 135 22.90 -20.13 7.94
CA LYS A 135 22.23 -19.27 6.98
C LYS A 135 20.80 -19.00 7.40
N ASN A 136 20.41 -17.76 7.17
CA ASN A 136 19.08 -17.27 7.45
C ASN A 136 18.30 -17.04 6.15
N PHE A 137 17.05 -17.46 6.11
CA PHE A 137 16.21 -17.31 4.93
C PHE A 137 14.81 -16.80 5.30
N LEU A 138 14.31 -15.87 4.50
CA LEU A 138 12.89 -15.64 4.38
C LEU A 138 12.35 -16.62 3.34
N THR A 139 11.47 -17.50 3.76
CA THR A 139 10.89 -18.54 2.90
C THR A 139 9.45 -18.18 2.56
N ALA A 140 9.11 -18.24 1.29
CA ALA A 140 7.78 -18.06 0.75
C ALA A 140 7.25 -19.37 0.20
N VAL A 141 6.00 -19.71 0.53
CA VAL A 141 5.32 -20.93 0.07
C VAL A 141 3.92 -20.57 -0.41
N SER A 142 3.50 -21.14 -1.52
CA SER A 142 2.14 -21.08 -2.02
C SER A 142 1.72 -22.38 -2.66
N THR A 143 0.43 -22.71 -2.60
CA THR A 143 -0.14 -23.89 -3.24
C THR A 143 -1.61 -23.69 -3.57
N ASP A 144 -2.08 -24.34 -4.63
CA ASP A 144 -3.50 -24.43 -5.01
C ASP A 144 -4.05 -25.87 -4.88
N SER A 145 -3.33 -26.74 -4.16
CA SER A 145 -3.58 -28.17 -3.97
C SER A 145 -3.14 -29.07 -5.16
N HIS A 146 -2.85 -28.50 -6.32
CA HIS A 146 -2.40 -29.25 -7.50
C HIS A 146 -0.90 -29.03 -7.78
N ARG A 147 -0.40 -27.89 -7.35
CA ARG A 147 1.02 -27.50 -7.46
C ARG A 147 1.44 -26.69 -6.23
N MET A 148 2.73 -26.67 -5.97
CA MET A 148 3.32 -25.92 -4.86
C MET A 148 4.56 -25.18 -5.35
N SER A 149 4.73 -23.97 -4.88
CA SER A 149 5.94 -23.19 -5.09
C SER A 149 6.58 -22.85 -3.75
N ILE A 150 7.89 -23.06 -3.68
CA ILE A 150 8.72 -22.70 -2.55
C ILE A 150 9.88 -21.86 -3.08
N SER A 151 10.07 -20.69 -2.49
CA SER A 151 11.22 -19.83 -2.80
C SER A 151 11.85 -19.32 -1.52
N LYS A 152 13.17 -19.10 -1.56
CA LYS A 152 13.93 -18.61 -0.40
C LYS A 152 14.75 -17.39 -0.80
N MET A 153 14.76 -16.40 0.09
CA MET A 153 15.64 -15.24 0.01
C MET A 153 16.59 -15.29 1.19
N ARG A 154 17.91 -15.18 0.92
CA ARG A 154 18.91 -15.15 1.98
C ARG A 154 18.83 -13.81 2.72
N LEU A 155 18.95 -13.89 4.05
CA LEU A 155 19.02 -12.75 4.94
C LEU A 155 20.41 -12.65 5.55
N GLU A 156 20.90 -11.43 5.73
CA GLU A 156 22.18 -11.19 6.40
C GLU A 156 22.11 -11.43 7.91
N LYS A 157 20.94 -11.14 8.48
CA LYS A 157 20.67 -11.30 9.93
C LYS A 157 19.41 -12.15 10.13
N PRO A 158 19.33 -12.87 11.26
CA PRO A 158 18.09 -13.52 11.63
C PRO A 158 17.01 -12.46 11.86
N ILE A 159 15.80 -12.78 11.47
CA ILE A 159 14.60 -12.00 11.79
C ILE A 159 13.68 -12.89 12.61
N ASN A 160 12.96 -12.30 13.54
CA ASN A 160 11.98 -13.00 14.35
C ASN A 160 10.61 -12.39 14.08
N PHE A 161 9.73 -13.13 13.46
CA PHE A 161 8.32 -12.76 13.28
C PHE A 161 7.47 -14.02 13.25
N GLU A 162 6.24 -13.91 13.70
CA GLU A 162 5.28 -14.99 13.58
C GLU A 162 4.97 -15.26 12.11
N PRO A 163 4.93 -16.54 11.69
CA PRO A 163 4.60 -16.88 10.31
C PRO A 163 3.25 -16.28 9.88
N ILE A 164 3.22 -15.68 8.71
CA ILE A 164 2.04 -14.98 8.20
C ILE A 164 1.65 -15.46 6.80
N ILE A 165 0.38 -15.33 6.47
CA ILE A 165 -0.11 -15.48 5.10
C ILE A 165 -0.38 -14.08 4.54
N LEU A 166 0.39 -13.67 3.54
CA LEU A 166 0.09 -12.47 2.77
C LEU A 166 -1.03 -12.77 1.79
N PRO A 167 -2.17 -12.05 1.86
CA PRO A 167 -3.29 -12.27 0.95
C PRO A 167 -2.91 -12.00 -0.51
N LYS A 168 -3.52 -12.72 -1.43
CA LYS A 168 -3.28 -12.60 -2.87
C LYS A 168 -3.34 -11.16 -3.36
N LYS A 169 -4.37 -10.40 -2.96
CA LYS A 169 -4.56 -8.99 -3.32
C LYS A 169 -3.36 -8.13 -2.88
N THR A 170 -2.91 -8.29 -1.64
CA THR A 170 -1.73 -7.59 -1.09
C THR A 170 -0.47 -7.91 -1.89
N ILE A 171 -0.26 -9.18 -2.26
CA ILE A 171 0.91 -9.60 -3.03
C ILE A 171 0.96 -8.93 -4.40
N PHE A 172 -0.18 -8.90 -5.12
CA PHE A 172 -0.24 -8.25 -6.43
C PHE A 172 0.01 -6.74 -6.35
N GLN A 173 -0.52 -6.08 -5.32
CA GLN A 173 -0.27 -4.65 -5.09
C GLN A 173 1.19 -4.37 -4.73
N LEU A 174 1.78 -5.16 -3.82
CA LEU A 174 3.20 -5.05 -3.46
C LEU A 174 4.11 -5.24 -4.68
N CYS A 175 3.88 -6.27 -5.49
CA CYS A 175 4.63 -6.48 -6.73
C CYS A 175 4.53 -5.27 -7.65
N SER A 176 3.33 -4.72 -7.85
CA SER A 176 3.13 -3.54 -8.70
C SER A 176 3.88 -2.31 -8.18
N ILE A 177 3.86 -2.05 -6.87
CA ILE A 177 4.58 -0.95 -6.25
C ILE A 177 6.09 -1.12 -6.39
N LEU A 178 6.60 -2.33 -6.12
CA LEU A 178 8.04 -2.63 -6.20
C LEU A 178 8.56 -2.56 -7.65
N GLU A 179 7.79 -3.00 -8.63
CA GLU A 179 8.12 -2.91 -10.06
C GLU A 179 8.17 -1.45 -10.53
N ASN A 180 7.19 -0.61 -10.14
CA ASN A 180 7.14 0.80 -10.51
C ASN A 180 8.26 1.64 -9.89
N ASN A 181 8.72 1.30 -8.68
CA ASN A 181 9.84 1.99 -8.03
C ASN A 181 11.20 1.65 -8.64
N GLN A 182 11.31 0.56 -9.40
CA GLN A 182 12.52 0.21 -10.16
C GLN A 182 12.60 0.93 -11.52
N ALA A 183 11.49 1.44 -12.03
CA ALA A 183 11.40 2.15 -13.30
C ALA A 183 11.71 3.65 -13.19
N ARG A 184 12.01 4.15 -11.98
CA ARG A 184 12.44 5.53 -11.69
C ARG A 184 13.87 5.56 -11.21
#